data_216383b40cae7177a98dfdc25d55f745
#
_entry.id   216383b40cae7177a98dfdc25d55f745
#
_cell.length_a   1.000
_cell.length_b   1.000
_cell.length_c   1.000
_cell.angle_alpha   90.00
_cell.angle_beta   90.00
_cell.angle_gamma   90.00
#
_symmetry.space_group_name_H-M   'P 1'
#
loop_
_entity.id
_entity.type
_entity.pdbx_description
1 polymer ?
#
loop_
_entity_poly.entity_id
_entity_poly.type
_entity_poly.pdbx_seq_one_letter_code
_entity_poly.pdbx_strand_id
1 'polypeptide(L)'
;LRLEKGHIIIGQDTDAMSNPMEVQMGWAVSRKKPFFVGGRTISELEKKPASRSLVGFVINDSKAPIPKESQLVLDGEQMTGRVTSCNYSPTLGKPIGLAYVQPQDLEGSVEESTADSRQIMIKSDGGVLVTADVVPLPFYDPDTLRQEL
;
A
#
# COMPACT_ATOMS: atom_id res chain seq x y z
N LEU A 1 -7.74 -13.88 -1.61
CA LEU A 1 -7.92 -14.00 -0.16
C LEU A 1 -6.83 -13.24 0.62
N ARG A 2 -5.50 -13.51 0.40
CA ARG A 2 -4.41 -12.82 1.12
C ARG A 2 -4.46 -11.29 0.89
N LEU A 3 -4.70 -10.88 -0.36
CA LEU A 3 -4.74 -9.47 -0.74
C LEU A 3 -5.91 -8.74 -0.08
N GLU A 4 -7.08 -9.37 0.04
CA GLU A 4 -8.24 -8.83 0.75
C GLU A 4 -7.94 -8.52 2.22
N LYS A 5 -7.08 -9.32 2.85
CA LYS A 5 -6.57 -9.08 4.22
C LYS A 5 -5.33 -8.18 4.27
N GLY A 6 -4.85 -7.67 3.13
CA GLY A 6 -3.67 -6.83 3.09
C GLY A 6 -2.37 -7.54 3.45
N HIS A 7 -2.34 -8.88 3.41
CA HIS A 7 -1.14 -9.64 3.73
C HIS A 7 -0.11 -9.53 2.62
N ILE A 8 1.10 -9.14 2.97
CA ILE A 8 2.23 -9.00 2.05
C ILE A 8 2.85 -10.36 1.69
N ILE A 9 3.46 -10.42 0.51
CA ILE A 9 4.35 -11.52 0.10
C ILE A 9 5.79 -11.02 0.18
N ILE A 10 6.63 -11.75 0.92
CA ILE A 10 8.07 -11.48 0.98
C ILE A 10 8.69 -11.81 -0.39
N GLY A 11 9.45 -10.85 -0.90
CA GLY A 11 10.08 -10.93 -2.24
C GLY A 11 9.26 -10.31 -3.38
N GLN A 12 7.97 -10.03 -3.15
CA GLN A 12 7.10 -9.33 -4.10
C GLN A 12 6.69 -7.94 -3.58
N ASP A 13 6.01 -7.91 -2.42
CA ASP A 13 5.59 -6.67 -1.77
C ASP A 13 6.70 -6.08 -0.89
N THR A 14 7.75 -6.86 -0.60
CA THR A 14 8.96 -6.42 0.11
C THR A 14 10.21 -6.91 -0.60
N ASP A 15 11.29 -6.20 -0.40
CA ASP A 15 12.64 -6.54 -0.87
C ASP A 15 13.64 -6.46 0.30
N ALA A 16 14.92 -6.72 0.02
CA ALA A 16 15.98 -6.68 1.03
C ALA A 16 16.21 -5.26 1.61
N MET A 17 15.68 -4.23 0.97
CA MET A 17 15.81 -2.82 1.37
C MET A 17 14.58 -2.32 2.14
N SER A 18 13.49 -3.09 2.15
CA SER A 18 12.26 -2.71 2.83
C SER A 18 12.40 -2.78 4.34
N ASN A 19 11.90 -1.78 5.04
CA ASN A 19 11.84 -1.76 6.49
C ASN A 19 10.40 -1.89 7.00
N PRO A 20 10.18 -2.30 8.26
CA PRO A 20 8.85 -2.52 8.80
C PRO A 20 7.92 -1.30 8.78
N MET A 21 8.48 -0.08 8.81
CA MET A 21 7.70 1.15 8.79
C MET A 21 7.12 1.42 7.40
N GLU A 22 7.91 1.19 6.36
CA GLU A 22 7.47 1.35 4.96
C GLU A 22 6.30 0.44 4.59
N VAL A 23 6.23 -0.75 5.20
CA VAL A 23 5.18 -1.75 4.92
C VAL A 23 4.08 -1.80 5.97
N GLN A 24 3.97 -0.77 6.81
CA GLN A 24 2.96 -0.66 7.87
C GLN A 24 2.97 -1.82 8.89
N MET A 25 4.11 -2.49 9.04
CA MET A 25 4.30 -3.60 10.01
C MET A 25 5.08 -3.19 11.27
N GLY A 26 5.10 -1.90 11.60
CA GLY A 26 5.73 -1.38 12.81
C GLY A 26 5.20 -2.03 14.10
N TRP A 27 3.96 -2.50 14.09
CA TRP A 27 3.34 -3.23 15.19
C TRP A 27 4.05 -4.56 15.50
N ALA A 28 4.70 -5.20 14.52
CA ALA A 28 5.44 -6.46 14.71
C ALA A 28 6.79 -6.23 15.39
N VAL A 29 7.26 -4.98 15.49
CA VAL A 29 8.52 -4.65 16.13
C VAL A 29 8.33 -4.54 17.64
N SER A 30 8.93 -5.45 18.40
CA SER A 30 8.83 -5.42 19.86
C SER A 30 9.57 -4.24 20.47
N ARG A 31 8.84 -3.35 21.16
CA ARG A 31 9.40 -2.24 21.94
C ARG A 31 9.81 -2.66 23.36
N LYS A 32 9.42 -3.85 23.79
CA LYS A 32 9.68 -4.35 25.15
C LYS A 32 11.00 -5.08 25.29
N LYS A 33 11.61 -5.49 24.18
CA LYS A 33 12.90 -6.20 24.20
C LYS A 33 14.03 -5.19 24.40
N PRO A 34 14.92 -5.43 25.36
CA PRO A 34 16.05 -4.53 25.61
C PRO A 34 17.07 -4.53 24.47
N PHE A 35 17.16 -5.64 23.73
CA PHE A 35 18.06 -5.80 22.60
C PHE A 35 17.52 -6.79 21.57
N PHE A 36 17.68 -6.45 20.29
CA PHE A 36 17.54 -7.36 19.14
C PHE A 36 18.33 -6.84 17.95
N VAL A 37 18.71 -7.73 17.05
CA VAL A 37 19.47 -7.38 15.84
C VAL A 37 18.64 -6.43 14.97
N GLY A 38 19.20 -5.27 14.60
CA GLY A 38 18.51 -4.23 13.84
C GLY A 38 17.73 -3.21 14.68
N GLY A 39 17.59 -3.40 16.00
CA GLY A 39 16.82 -2.49 16.87
C GLY A 39 17.29 -1.05 16.82
N ARG A 40 18.63 -0.81 16.83
CA ARG A 40 19.20 0.53 16.71
C ARG A 40 18.88 1.16 15.35
N THR A 41 18.99 0.41 14.27
CA THR A 41 18.68 0.88 12.92
C THR A 41 17.22 1.29 12.80
N ILE A 42 16.30 0.46 13.32
CA ILE A 42 14.87 0.78 13.34
C ILE A 42 14.61 2.07 14.12
N SER A 43 15.20 2.22 15.31
CA SER A 43 15.05 3.45 16.10
C SER A 43 15.56 4.71 15.40
N GLU A 44 16.58 4.59 14.56
CA GLU A 44 17.06 5.72 13.76
C GLU A 44 16.17 6.00 12.54
N LEU A 45 15.61 4.95 11.92
CA LEU A 45 14.68 5.10 10.81
C LEU A 45 13.37 5.78 11.23
N GLU A 46 12.88 5.48 12.43
CA GLU A 46 11.66 6.10 12.98
C GLU A 46 11.77 7.60 13.22
N LYS A 47 12.96 8.11 13.36
CA LYS A 47 13.21 9.56 13.52
C LYS A 47 13.20 10.32 12.19
N LYS A 48 13.18 9.60 11.08
CA LYS A 48 13.21 10.18 9.74
C LYS A 48 11.86 9.96 9.05
N PRO A 49 11.43 10.90 8.21
CA PRO A 49 10.27 10.65 7.36
C PRO A 49 10.52 9.42 6.49
N ALA A 50 9.52 8.60 6.31
CA ALA A 50 9.61 7.46 5.40
C ALA A 50 9.83 7.97 3.97
N SER A 51 10.70 7.31 3.21
CA SER A 51 10.93 7.65 1.80
C SER A 51 9.85 7.12 0.88
N ARG A 52 9.16 6.07 1.31
CA ARG A 52 8.05 5.42 0.61
C ARG A 52 7.13 4.72 1.62
N SER A 53 5.91 4.48 1.24
CA SER A 53 4.95 3.71 2.04
C SER A 53 4.20 2.73 1.15
N LEU A 54 4.01 1.52 1.64
CA LEU A 54 3.15 0.53 1.00
C LEU A 54 1.69 0.83 1.38
N VAL A 55 0.86 1.05 0.38
CA VAL A 55 -0.57 1.39 0.57
C VAL A 55 -1.47 0.40 -0.14
N GLY A 56 -2.69 0.28 0.34
CA GLY A 56 -3.77 -0.41 -0.36
C GLY A 56 -4.45 0.54 -1.35
N PHE A 57 -4.86 0.02 -2.50
CA PHE A 57 -5.66 0.78 -3.45
C PHE A 57 -6.79 -0.06 -4.04
N VAL A 58 -7.85 0.61 -4.50
CA VAL A 58 -8.98 0.00 -5.22
C VAL A 58 -9.19 0.72 -6.55
N ILE A 59 -9.64 -0.02 -7.55
CA ILE A 59 -10.01 0.54 -8.86
C ILE A 59 -11.53 0.43 -8.98
N ASN A 60 -12.19 1.58 -9.14
CA ASN A 60 -13.64 1.65 -9.24
C ASN A 60 -14.15 1.58 -10.68
N ASP A 61 -13.30 1.88 -11.67
CA ASP A 61 -13.65 1.72 -13.09
C ASP A 61 -13.59 0.25 -13.50
N SER A 62 -14.76 -0.35 -13.74
CA SER A 62 -14.88 -1.75 -14.16
C SER A 62 -14.30 -2.04 -15.56
N LYS A 63 -14.04 -1.01 -16.36
CA LYS A 63 -13.45 -1.13 -17.70
C LYS A 63 -11.95 -0.92 -17.72
N ALA A 64 -11.38 -0.42 -16.62
CA ALA A 64 -9.94 -0.22 -16.51
C ALA A 64 -9.19 -1.56 -16.55
N PRO A 65 -8.04 -1.62 -17.23
CA PRO A 65 -7.19 -2.80 -17.16
C PRO A 65 -6.71 -3.01 -15.72
N ILE A 66 -6.62 -4.27 -15.30
CA ILE A 66 -6.07 -4.62 -13.99
C ILE A 66 -4.55 -4.43 -14.04
N PRO A 67 -3.99 -3.53 -13.22
CA PRO A 67 -2.55 -3.31 -13.18
C PRO A 67 -1.78 -4.58 -12.80
N LYS A 68 -0.58 -4.70 -13.36
CA LYS A 68 0.35 -5.79 -13.06
C LYS A 68 1.44 -5.33 -12.10
N GLU A 69 2.11 -6.31 -11.50
CA GLU A 69 3.31 -6.08 -10.73
C GLU A 69 4.34 -5.25 -11.52
N SER A 70 5.05 -4.37 -10.81
CA SER A 70 6.07 -3.45 -11.34
C SER A 70 5.55 -2.32 -12.24
N GLN A 71 4.26 -2.19 -12.46
CA GLN A 71 3.71 -1.01 -13.15
C GLN A 71 3.86 0.25 -12.30
N LEU A 72 4.10 1.37 -12.97
CA LEU A 72 4.50 2.62 -12.32
C LEU A 72 3.30 3.34 -11.73
N VAL A 73 3.49 3.89 -10.53
CA VAL A 73 2.62 4.92 -9.97
C VAL A 73 3.20 6.27 -10.34
N LEU A 74 2.35 7.17 -10.81
CA LEU A 74 2.72 8.49 -11.32
C LEU A 74 2.01 9.60 -10.54
N ASP A 75 2.72 10.70 -10.35
CA ASP A 75 2.17 12.01 -10.05
C ASP A 75 2.53 12.96 -11.20
N GLY A 76 1.52 13.30 -12.03
CA GLY A 76 1.76 13.97 -13.30
C GLY A 76 2.67 13.12 -14.22
N GLU A 77 3.86 13.64 -14.54
CA GLU A 77 4.86 12.95 -15.35
C GLU A 77 5.95 12.25 -14.52
N GLN A 78 5.95 12.45 -13.21
CA GLN A 78 6.95 11.88 -12.32
C GLN A 78 6.55 10.50 -11.84
N MET A 79 7.52 9.58 -11.81
CA MET A 79 7.37 8.27 -11.19
C MET A 79 7.52 8.44 -9.67
N THR A 80 6.47 8.16 -8.92
CA THR A 80 6.46 8.26 -7.45
C THR A 80 6.38 6.91 -6.76
N GLY A 81 6.13 5.85 -7.52
CA GLY A 81 6.03 4.52 -6.94
C GLY A 81 5.85 3.39 -7.94
N ARG A 82 5.47 2.24 -7.42
CA ARG A 82 5.20 1.05 -8.22
C ARG A 82 4.15 0.13 -7.60
N VAL A 83 3.37 -0.53 -8.42
CA VAL A 83 2.46 -1.61 -8.00
C VAL A 83 3.29 -2.84 -7.61
N THR A 84 2.98 -3.44 -6.48
CA THR A 84 3.60 -4.71 -6.05
C THR A 84 2.67 -5.90 -6.20
N SER A 85 1.37 -5.69 -5.98
CA SER A 85 0.36 -6.74 -6.12
C SER A 85 -0.94 -6.11 -6.58
N CYS A 86 -1.63 -6.75 -7.53
CA CYS A 86 -2.99 -6.37 -7.89
C CYS A 86 -3.75 -7.58 -8.39
N ASN A 87 -5.02 -7.70 -8.03
CA ASN A 87 -5.90 -8.73 -8.55
C ASN A 87 -7.37 -8.33 -8.34
N TYR A 88 -8.26 -8.98 -9.08
CA TYR A 88 -9.69 -8.85 -8.88
C TYR A 88 -10.13 -9.53 -7.58
N SER A 89 -10.89 -8.82 -6.75
CA SER A 89 -11.52 -9.38 -5.55
C SER A 89 -12.97 -9.74 -5.86
N PRO A 90 -13.32 -11.03 -5.86
CA PRO A 90 -14.73 -11.43 -6.01
C PRO A 90 -15.62 -10.95 -4.84
N THR A 91 -15.04 -10.84 -3.65
CA THR A 91 -15.75 -10.39 -2.44
C THR A 91 -16.15 -8.92 -2.54
N LEU A 92 -15.26 -8.08 -3.06
CA LEU A 92 -15.49 -6.64 -3.19
C LEU A 92 -16.05 -6.24 -4.57
N GLY A 93 -16.05 -7.16 -5.54
CA GLY A 93 -16.51 -6.93 -6.90
C GLY A 93 -15.67 -5.96 -7.71
N LYS A 94 -14.38 -5.75 -7.32
CA LYS A 94 -13.48 -4.80 -7.99
C LYS A 94 -12.01 -5.21 -7.84
N PRO A 95 -11.11 -4.67 -8.70
CA PRO A 95 -9.68 -4.86 -8.54
C PRO A 95 -9.17 -4.13 -7.28
N ILE A 96 -8.31 -4.81 -6.53
CA ILE A 96 -7.62 -4.30 -5.35
C ILE A 96 -6.12 -4.57 -5.49
N GLY A 97 -5.30 -3.75 -4.87
CA GLY A 97 -3.86 -3.95 -4.97
C GLY A 97 -3.05 -3.25 -3.88
N LEU A 98 -1.77 -3.55 -3.89
CA LEU A 98 -0.75 -2.92 -3.04
C LEU A 98 0.24 -2.18 -3.95
N ALA A 99 0.65 -1.00 -3.52
CA ALA A 99 1.66 -0.20 -4.23
C ALA A 99 2.53 0.56 -3.24
N TYR A 100 3.81 0.72 -3.59
CA TYR A 100 4.62 1.75 -2.96
C TYR A 100 4.29 3.10 -3.57
N VAL A 101 4.20 4.10 -2.71
CA VAL A 101 4.02 5.51 -3.06
C VAL A 101 4.93 6.38 -2.20
N GLN A 102 5.24 7.58 -2.65
CA GLN A 102 5.98 8.55 -1.83
C GLN A 102 5.04 9.19 -0.82
N PRO A 103 5.51 9.57 0.40
CA PRO A 103 4.66 10.17 1.43
C PRO A 103 3.99 11.46 0.98
N GLN A 104 4.63 12.26 0.14
CA GLN A 104 4.05 13.48 -0.43
C GLN A 104 2.78 13.22 -1.24
N ASP A 105 2.66 12.05 -1.85
CA ASP A 105 1.43 11.63 -2.54
C ASP A 105 0.31 11.35 -1.53
N LEU A 106 0.68 11.21 -0.26
CA LEU A 106 -0.24 10.96 0.86
C LEU A 106 -0.54 12.23 1.66
N GLU A 107 0.24 13.31 1.53
CA GLU A 107 0.12 14.54 2.32
C GLU A 107 -0.77 15.61 1.69
N GLY A 108 -1.27 15.41 0.48
CA GLY A 108 -2.19 16.33 -0.19
C GLY A 108 -3.56 16.38 0.48
N SER A 109 -3.79 17.45 1.26
CA SER A 109 -5.06 17.82 1.92
C SER A 109 -5.42 17.08 3.21
N VAL A 110 -4.74 17.46 4.32
CA VAL A 110 -5.34 17.39 5.65
C VAL A 110 -6.13 18.70 5.85
N GLU A 111 -7.25 18.86 5.16
CA GLU A 111 -8.36 19.66 5.65
C GLU A 111 -9.48 18.70 6.02
N GLU A 112 -9.85 18.75 7.29
CA GLU A 112 -11.00 18.05 7.85
C GLU A 112 -12.26 18.46 7.10
N SER A 113 -12.62 17.73 6.06
CA SER A 113 -14.02 17.52 5.72
C SER A 113 -14.18 16.60 4.51
N THR A 114 -14.94 15.53 4.71
CA THR A 114 -15.53 14.63 3.71
C THR A 114 -14.54 13.79 2.89
N ALA A 115 -14.68 12.49 3.07
CA ALA A 115 -14.40 11.31 2.23
C ALA A 115 -13.83 11.55 0.81
N ASP A 116 -12.78 12.37 0.66
CA ASP A 116 -12.07 12.48 -0.60
C ASP A 116 -10.93 11.46 -0.56
N SER A 117 -11.19 10.30 -1.14
CA SER A 117 -10.23 9.22 -1.27
C SER A 117 -9.04 9.73 -2.07
N ARG A 118 -7.85 9.68 -1.46
CA ARG A 118 -6.59 10.00 -2.15
C ARG A 118 -6.45 9.13 -3.38
N GLN A 119 -6.18 9.72 -4.51
CA GLN A 119 -6.06 9.03 -5.78
C GLN A 119 -4.60 8.94 -6.22
N ILE A 120 -4.27 7.81 -6.81
CA ILE A 120 -3.01 7.57 -7.49
C ILE A 120 -3.28 7.21 -8.95
N MET A 121 -2.36 7.59 -9.83
CA MET A 121 -2.40 7.18 -11.22
C MET A 121 -1.42 6.03 -11.46
N ILE A 122 -1.89 4.97 -12.10
CA ILE A 122 -1.08 3.80 -12.42
C ILE A 122 -0.95 3.72 -13.94
N LYS A 123 0.28 3.68 -14.44
CA LYS A 123 0.55 3.47 -15.87
C LYS A 123 0.54 1.99 -16.18
N SER A 124 -0.57 1.53 -16.77
CA SER A 124 -0.79 0.14 -17.16
C SER A 124 -0.26 -0.17 -18.55
N ASP A 125 -0.42 -1.42 -18.99
CA ASP A 125 0.01 -1.89 -20.30
C ASP A 125 -0.52 -0.99 -21.42
N GLY A 126 0.29 -0.80 -22.47
CA GLY A 126 -0.05 0.10 -23.57
C GLY A 126 -0.05 1.59 -23.24
N GLY A 127 0.42 1.97 -22.04
CA GLY A 127 0.48 3.37 -21.60
C GLY A 127 -0.86 3.91 -21.08
N VAL A 128 -1.84 3.04 -20.83
CA VAL A 128 -3.14 3.43 -20.29
C VAL A 128 -2.96 3.89 -18.85
N LEU A 129 -3.50 5.07 -18.52
CA LEU A 129 -3.53 5.58 -17.16
C LEU A 129 -4.79 5.08 -16.44
N VAL A 130 -4.60 4.44 -15.31
CA VAL A 130 -5.66 3.91 -14.44
C VAL A 130 -5.66 4.70 -13.15
N THR A 131 -6.79 5.32 -12.82
CA THR A 131 -6.99 5.99 -11.53
C THR A 131 -7.40 4.96 -10.49
N ALA A 132 -6.75 5.01 -9.34
CA ALA A 132 -7.03 4.13 -8.21
C ALA A 132 -7.14 4.95 -6.91
N ASP A 133 -8.11 4.60 -6.07
CA ASP A 133 -8.30 5.23 -4.78
C ASP A 133 -7.47 4.52 -3.72
N VAL A 134 -6.68 5.28 -2.95
CA VAL A 134 -5.94 4.75 -1.80
C VAL A 134 -6.91 4.49 -0.66
N VAL A 135 -6.85 3.29 -0.10
CA VAL A 135 -7.74 2.84 0.97
C VAL A 135 -6.95 2.23 2.12
N PRO A 136 -7.49 2.28 3.35
CA PRO A 136 -6.86 1.60 4.48
C PRO A 136 -6.87 0.08 4.30
N LEU A 137 -5.92 -0.59 4.95
CA LEU A 137 -5.85 -2.04 5.06
C LEU A 137 -6.38 -2.50 6.43
N PRO A 138 -6.98 -3.68 6.48
CA PRO A 138 -7.31 -4.61 5.39
C PRO A 138 -8.50 -4.15 4.53
N PHE A 139 -8.58 -4.59 3.29
CA PHE A 139 -9.69 -4.25 2.38
C PHE A 139 -11.01 -4.87 2.79
N TYR A 140 -10.97 -6.02 3.46
CA TYR A 140 -12.14 -6.79 3.85
C TYR A 140 -12.01 -7.32 5.28
N ASP A 141 -13.13 -7.28 6.02
CA ASP A 141 -13.25 -7.76 7.40
C ASP A 141 -12.16 -7.16 8.32
N PRO A 142 -12.14 -5.82 8.49
CA PRO A 142 -11.11 -5.13 9.28
C PRO A 142 -11.09 -5.58 10.73
N ASP A 143 -12.27 -5.87 11.29
CA ASP A 143 -12.43 -6.27 12.69
C ASP A 143 -12.23 -7.79 12.92
N THR A 144 -11.88 -8.54 11.88
CA THR A 144 -11.63 -10.01 11.92
C THR A 144 -12.81 -10.85 12.42
N LEU A 145 -14.02 -10.33 12.34
CA LEU A 145 -15.23 -10.97 12.87
C LEU A 145 -15.53 -12.34 12.23
N ARG A 146 -15.06 -12.55 11.00
CA ARG A 146 -15.24 -13.82 10.29
C ARG A 146 -14.17 -14.87 10.63
N GLN A 147 -13.21 -14.55 11.47
CA GLN A 147 -12.20 -15.49 11.97
C GLN A 147 -12.54 -16.00 13.39
N GLU A 148 -13.51 -15.37 14.05
CA GLU A 148 -14.05 -15.85 15.31
C GLU A 148 -15.13 -16.90 14.99
N LEU A 149 -14.73 -18.18 15.03
CA LEU A 149 -15.60 -19.37 14.93
C LEU A 149 -15.76 -20.00 16.30
#